data_a111c9a25f8c6d969472c62ec257cf2d
#
_entry.id   a111c9a25f8c6d969472c62ec257cf2d
#
_cell.length_a   1.000
_cell.length_b   1.000
_cell.length_c   1.000
_cell.angle_alpha   90.00
_cell.angle_beta   90.00
_cell.angle_gamma   90.00
#
_symmetry.space_group_name_H-M   'P 1'
#
loop_
_entity.id
_entity.type
_entity.pdbx_description
1 polymer ?
#
loop_
_entity_poly.entity_id
_entity_poly.type
_entity_poly.pdbx_seq_one_letter_code
_entity_poly.pdbx_strand_id
1 'polypeptide(L)'
;MGFKHFVLGYFVDNAAHGYELIKKCFMDFFPVGPEINQGRLYTTLNKLEKESLIERKTKIQEDLPDQKIIYITPQGRKEFNQWLDSTMDEEDKVKFDFFKQYPFLSKVNYYKHMPPEKAWHKFKEQLEISQNRLCRFNEAREEMIQKRVDHYRIRIIEYGIEVEKVKVLWLKEMISELDEKLGLGENASNK
;
A
#
# COMPACT_ATOMS: atom_id res chain seq x y z
N MET A 1 12.58 -0.93 0.06
CA MET A 1 11.97 -0.33 1.28
C MET A 1 11.88 -1.38 2.38
N GLY A 2 12.61 -1.19 3.45
CA GLY A 2 12.63 -2.17 4.53
C GLY A 2 11.42 -2.00 5.43
N PHE A 3 10.54 -3.00 5.49
CA PHE A 3 9.44 -3.10 6.48
C PHE A 3 9.94 -2.84 7.91
N LYS A 4 11.23 -3.12 8.19
CA LYS A 4 11.97 -2.78 9.39
C LYS A 4 11.87 -1.29 9.76
N HIS A 5 12.22 -0.40 8.84
CA HIS A 5 12.25 1.04 9.09
C HIS A 5 10.85 1.64 9.20
N PHE A 6 9.88 1.06 8.48
CA PHE A 6 8.48 1.42 8.63
C PHE A 6 7.95 1.11 10.04
N VAL A 7 8.25 -0.09 10.56
CA VAL A 7 7.89 -0.48 11.93
C VAL A 7 8.63 0.38 12.97
N LEU A 8 9.92 0.67 12.71
CA LEU A 8 10.73 1.48 13.60
C LEU A 8 10.23 2.94 13.68
N GLY A 9 9.82 3.51 12.53
CA GLY A 9 9.27 4.86 12.45
C GLY A 9 8.00 5.07 13.28
N TYR A 10 7.18 4.03 13.41
CA TYR A 10 6.03 4.12 14.32
C TYR A 10 6.42 4.36 15.77
N PHE A 11 7.50 3.70 16.23
CA PHE A 11 7.98 3.85 17.61
C PHE A 11 8.71 5.16 17.86
N VAL A 12 8.99 5.97 16.83
CA VAL A 12 9.57 7.31 17.00
C VAL A 12 8.61 8.21 17.77
N ASP A 13 7.32 8.14 17.44
CA ASP A 13 6.29 9.01 18.01
C ASP A 13 5.49 8.34 19.14
N ASN A 14 5.48 7.00 19.18
CA ASN A 14 4.57 6.24 20.03
C ASN A 14 5.26 5.09 20.76
N ALA A 15 5.05 4.99 22.06
CA ALA A 15 5.23 3.74 22.77
C ALA A 15 3.94 2.92 22.66
N ALA A 16 4.02 1.64 22.31
CA ALA A 16 2.81 0.86 22.06
C ALA A 16 2.89 -0.59 22.50
N HIS A 17 1.74 -1.18 22.78
CA HIS A 17 1.58 -2.61 23.02
C HIS A 17 1.66 -3.38 21.69
N GLY A 18 2.34 -4.51 21.66
CA GLY A 18 2.64 -5.25 20.44
C GLY A 18 1.43 -5.59 19.55
N TYR A 19 0.24 -5.81 20.12
CA TYR A 19 -0.97 -6.14 19.35
C TYR A 19 -1.79 -4.91 18.92
N GLU A 20 -1.95 -3.90 19.78
CA GLU A 20 -2.61 -2.64 19.42
C GLU A 20 -1.85 -1.89 18.33
N LEU A 21 -0.54 -2.04 18.32
CA LEU A 21 0.35 -1.56 17.29
C LEU A 21 -0.12 -1.94 15.89
N ILE A 22 -0.43 -3.21 15.72
CA ILE A 22 -0.83 -3.76 14.43
C ILE A 22 -2.14 -3.14 13.98
N LYS A 23 -3.11 -3.08 14.90
CA LYS A 23 -4.46 -2.67 14.58
C LYS A 23 -4.60 -1.16 14.37
N LYS A 24 -4.02 -0.35 15.25
CA LYS A 24 -4.08 1.11 15.16
C LYS A 24 -3.11 1.68 14.13
N CYS A 25 -1.88 1.20 14.12
CA CYS A 25 -0.84 1.73 13.25
C CYS A 25 -1.16 1.60 11.77
N PHE A 26 -1.65 0.43 11.39
CA PHE A 26 -1.86 0.11 9.99
C PHE A 26 -3.29 0.35 9.52
N MET A 27 -4.30 0.20 10.38
CA MET A 27 -5.68 0.53 10.02
C MET A 27 -5.95 2.03 10.06
N ASP A 28 -5.36 2.76 11.02
CA ASP A 28 -5.54 4.22 11.11
C ASP A 28 -4.66 4.98 10.10
N PHE A 29 -3.53 4.39 9.68
CA PHE A 29 -2.60 5.02 8.73
C PHE A 29 -2.89 4.67 7.27
N PHE A 30 -3.40 3.48 7.01
CA PHE A 30 -3.72 3.01 5.66
C PHE A 30 -5.06 2.29 5.70
N PRO A 31 -6.20 3.00 5.69
CA PRO A 31 -7.52 2.38 5.65
C PRO A 31 -7.69 1.46 4.43
N VAL A 32 -6.79 1.53 3.46
CA VAL A 32 -6.72 0.72 2.24
C VAL A 32 -5.36 0.00 2.10
N GLY A 33 -4.57 -0.07 3.18
CA GLY A 33 -3.23 -0.66 3.17
C GLY A 33 -3.21 -2.18 3.00
N PRO A 34 -2.05 -2.75 2.66
CA PRO A 34 -1.90 -4.20 2.54
C PRO A 34 -2.18 -4.85 3.89
N GLU A 35 -2.88 -5.98 3.88
CA GLU A 35 -3.00 -6.85 5.05
C GLU A 35 -1.61 -7.17 5.60
N ILE A 36 -1.34 -6.72 6.81
CA ILE A 36 -0.08 -7.01 7.45
C ILE A 36 -0.15 -8.41 8.04
N ASN A 37 0.67 -9.27 7.48
CA ASN A 37 0.88 -10.59 8.03
C ASN A 37 1.46 -10.45 9.45
N GLN A 38 0.67 -10.84 10.46
CA GLN A 38 1.04 -10.78 11.88
C GLN A 38 2.38 -11.49 12.14
N GLY A 39 2.61 -12.64 11.50
CA GLY A 39 3.87 -13.37 11.61
C GLY A 39 5.08 -12.54 11.17
N ARG A 40 4.96 -11.82 10.06
CA ARG A 40 6.02 -10.92 9.56
C ARG A 40 6.31 -9.78 10.56
N LEU A 41 5.26 -9.23 11.17
CA LEU A 41 5.46 -8.16 12.15
C LEU A 41 6.17 -8.67 13.40
N TYR A 42 5.73 -9.80 13.98
CA TYR A 42 6.39 -10.36 15.16
C TYR A 42 7.84 -10.74 14.87
N THR A 43 8.11 -11.32 13.70
CA THR A 43 9.49 -11.61 13.27
C THR A 43 10.32 -10.33 13.18
N THR A 44 9.75 -9.25 12.66
CA THR A 44 10.42 -7.95 12.56
C THR A 44 10.67 -7.35 13.95
N LEU A 45 9.68 -7.37 14.85
CA LEU A 45 9.83 -6.87 16.22
C LEU A 45 10.93 -7.62 16.98
N ASN A 46 10.97 -8.96 16.87
CA ASN A 46 12.01 -9.77 17.51
C ASN A 46 13.41 -9.46 16.95
N LYS A 47 13.50 -9.18 15.62
CA LYS A 47 14.76 -8.76 14.99
C LYS A 47 15.19 -7.38 15.48
N LEU A 48 14.29 -6.41 15.54
CA LEU A 48 14.57 -5.07 16.05
C LEU A 48 15.06 -5.09 17.51
N GLU A 49 14.44 -5.93 18.35
CA GLU A 49 14.86 -6.10 19.75
C GLU A 49 16.24 -6.76 19.86
N LYS A 50 16.50 -7.81 19.05
CA LYS A 50 17.82 -8.46 18.98
C LYS A 50 18.91 -7.50 18.52
N GLU A 51 18.58 -6.57 17.64
CA GLU A 51 19.49 -5.52 17.17
C GLU A 51 19.56 -4.32 18.13
N SER A 52 18.90 -4.39 19.31
CA SER A 52 18.82 -3.31 20.31
C SER A 52 18.24 -2.00 19.79
N LEU A 53 17.41 -2.05 18.75
CA LEU A 53 16.76 -0.88 18.16
C LEU A 53 15.43 -0.53 18.85
N ILE A 54 14.83 -1.53 19.50
CA ILE A 54 13.68 -1.37 20.40
C ILE A 54 13.95 -2.14 21.70
N GLU A 55 13.23 -1.78 22.76
CA GLU A 55 13.21 -2.49 24.02
C GLU A 55 11.76 -2.76 24.46
N ARG A 56 11.54 -3.88 25.14
CA ARG A 56 10.25 -4.21 25.77
C ARG A 56 10.35 -4.01 27.27
N LYS A 57 9.45 -3.17 27.83
CA LYS A 57 9.33 -2.98 29.28
C LYS A 57 8.00 -3.53 29.76
N THR A 58 8.04 -4.32 30.83
CA THR A 58 6.81 -4.81 31.49
C THR A 58 6.22 -3.69 32.32
N LYS A 59 4.97 -3.33 32.05
CA LYS A 59 4.18 -2.45 32.90
C LYS A 59 3.33 -3.33 33.80
N ILE A 60 3.68 -3.37 35.08
CA ILE A 60 2.92 -4.07 36.11
C ILE A 60 1.61 -3.32 36.33
N GLN A 61 0.48 -4.04 36.36
CA GLN A 61 -0.85 -3.50 36.65
C GLN A 61 -1.44 -4.27 37.83
N GLU A 62 -1.99 -3.55 38.84
CA GLU A 62 -2.47 -4.15 40.09
C GLU A 62 -3.64 -5.12 39.93
N ASP A 63 -4.50 -4.97 38.88
CA ASP A 63 -5.70 -5.80 38.66
C ASP A 63 -5.84 -6.36 37.23
N LEU A 64 -4.81 -6.23 36.38
CA LEU A 64 -4.81 -6.66 34.98
C LEU A 64 -3.52 -7.40 34.65
N PRO A 65 -3.53 -8.27 33.62
CA PRO A 65 -2.30 -8.93 33.16
C PRO A 65 -1.21 -7.94 32.78
N ASP A 66 0.02 -8.23 33.17
CA ASP A 66 1.19 -7.45 32.84
C ASP A 66 1.28 -7.16 31.34
N GLN A 67 1.48 -5.89 31.00
CA GLN A 67 1.55 -5.44 29.61
C GLN A 67 3.00 -5.16 29.21
N LYS A 68 3.43 -5.74 28.07
CA LYS A 68 4.73 -5.43 27.48
C LYS A 68 4.61 -4.24 26.53
N ILE A 69 5.17 -3.11 26.93
CA ILE A 69 5.23 -1.89 26.10
C ILE A 69 6.55 -1.86 25.36
N ILE A 70 6.51 -1.54 24.09
CA ILE A 70 7.68 -1.45 23.22
C ILE A 70 8.06 0.01 23.07
N TYR A 71 9.34 0.30 23.24
CA TYR A 71 9.95 1.63 23.10
C TYR A 71 11.08 1.58 22.08
N ILE A 72 11.24 2.66 21.33
CA ILE A 72 12.43 2.83 20.52
C ILE A 72 13.62 3.23 21.39
N THR A 73 14.78 2.65 21.12
CA THR A 73 16.02 3.00 21.81
C THR A 73 16.71 4.21 21.15
N PRO A 74 17.69 4.86 21.81
CA PRO A 74 18.52 5.87 21.14
C PRO A 74 19.21 5.36 19.88
N GLN A 75 19.65 4.08 19.88
CA GLN A 75 20.23 3.43 18.70
C GLN A 75 19.19 3.26 17.60
N GLY A 76 17.95 2.88 17.95
CA GLY A 76 16.83 2.77 17.01
C GLY A 76 16.48 4.10 16.37
N ARG A 77 16.48 5.20 17.13
CA ARG A 77 16.27 6.55 16.57
C ARG A 77 17.38 6.95 15.61
N LYS A 78 18.62 6.64 15.96
CA LYS A 78 19.78 6.91 15.08
C LYS A 78 19.66 6.13 13.77
N GLU A 79 19.35 4.85 13.83
CA GLU A 79 19.14 3.97 12.66
C GLU A 79 18.01 4.51 11.78
N PHE A 80 16.88 4.93 12.40
CA PHE A 80 15.75 5.49 11.68
C PHE A 80 16.12 6.79 10.96
N ASN A 81 16.82 7.72 11.63
CA ASN A 81 17.25 8.98 11.03
C ASN A 81 18.24 8.76 9.90
N GLN A 82 19.21 7.85 10.06
CA GLN A 82 20.15 7.50 9.00
C GLN A 82 19.44 6.93 7.75
N TRP A 83 18.42 6.10 7.97
CA TRP A 83 17.60 5.62 6.86
C TRP A 83 16.79 6.74 6.21
N LEU A 84 16.21 7.64 7.00
CA LEU A 84 15.41 8.76 6.50
C LEU A 84 16.26 9.74 5.66
N ASP A 85 17.52 9.93 6.05
CA ASP A 85 18.49 10.80 5.34
C ASP A 85 19.11 10.11 4.12
N SER A 86 18.92 8.79 3.95
CA SER A 86 19.56 8.04 2.87
C SER A 86 18.67 7.96 1.63
N THR A 87 19.29 8.04 0.46
CA THR A 87 18.64 7.81 -0.85
C THR A 87 18.95 6.41 -1.40
N MET A 88 19.59 5.53 -0.61
CA MET A 88 20.04 4.21 -1.09
C MET A 88 18.92 3.26 -1.51
N ASP A 89 17.69 3.47 -0.99
CA ASP A 89 16.50 2.68 -1.33
C ASP A 89 15.68 3.31 -2.47
N GLU A 90 16.12 4.45 -3.02
CA GLU A 90 15.48 5.09 -4.15
C GLU A 90 15.76 4.34 -5.45
N GLU A 91 14.82 4.40 -6.37
CA GLU A 91 14.92 3.70 -7.65
C GLU A 91 15.88 4.45 -8.59
N ASP A 92 17.16 4.07 -8.60
CA ASP A 92 18.19 4.60 -9.49
C ASP A 92 18.33 3.83 -10.82
N LYS A 93 17.67 2.66 -10.92
CA LYS A 93 17.75 1.75 -12.07
C LYS A 93 16.38 1.49 -12.67
N VAL A 94 16.30 1.55 -13.99
CA VAL A 94 15.09 1.14 -14.71
C VAL A 94 14.85 -0.34 -14.47
N LYS A 95 13.76 -0.65 -13.79
CA LYS A 95 13.29 -2.02 -13.53
C LYS A 95 11.90 -2.19 -14.12
N PHE A 96 11.72 -3.24 -14.90
CA PHE A 96 10.38 -3.65 -15.36
C PHE A 96 9.67 -4.47 -14.28
N ASP A 97 9.43 -3.84 -13.11
CA ASP A 97 8.82 -4.51 -11.96
C ASP A 97 7.31 -4.31 -11.83
N PHE A 98 6.69 -3.55 -12.76
CA PHE A 98 5.23 -3.39 -12.78
C PHE A 98 4.48 -4.72 -12.91
N PHE A 99 5.09 -5.76 -13.49
CA PHE A 99 4.49 -7.09 -13.50
C PHE A 99 4.35 -7.70 -12.10
N LYS A 100 5.23 -7.34 -11.15
CA LYS A 100 5.13 -7.75 -9.75
C LYS A 100 4.11 -6.90 -9.01
N GLN A 101 4.11 -5.60 -9.30
CA GLN A 101 3.21 -4.64 -8.68
C GLN A 101 1.76 -4.79 -9.18
N TYR A 102 1.61 -5.14 -10.47
CA TYR A 102 0.32 -5.31 -11.13
C TYR A 102 0.22 -6.68 -11.82
N PRO A 103 -0.18 -7.75 -11.09
CA PRO A 103 -0.29 -9.11 -11.64
C PRO A 103 -1.16 -9.23 -12.89
N PHE A 104 -2.12 -8.31 -13.08
CA PHE A 104 -2.95 -8.21 -14.28
C PHE A 104 -2.09 -8.00 -15.52
N LEU A 105 -1.08 -7.13 -15.49
CA LEU A 105 -0.20 -6.85 -16.62
C LEU A 105 0.59 -8.08 -17.07
N SER A 106 0.95 -8.97 -16.13
CA SER A 106 1.58 -10.25 -16.47
C SER A 106 0.69 -11.12 -17.36
N LYS A 107 -0.64 -11.06 -17.17
CA LYS A 107 -1.61 -11.78 -18.00
C LYS A 107 -1.80 -11.10 -19.34
N VAL A 108 -1.86 -9.74 -19.36
CA VAL A 108 -2.02 -8.95 -20.59
C VAL A 108 -0.91 -9.26 -21.60
N ASN A 109 0.32 -9.49 -21.12
CA ASN A 109 1.44 -9.88 -21.98
C ASN A 109 1.16 -11.13 -22.87
N TYR A 110 0.20 -11.95 -22.47
CA TYR A 110 -0.18 -13.19 -23.18
C TYR A 110 -1.57 -13.12 -23.84
N TYR A 111 -2.27 -11.98 -23.82
CA TYR A 111 -3.62 -11.86 -24.37
C TYR A 111 -3.69 -12.07 -25.89
N LYS A 112 -2.56 -11.97 -26.60
CA LYS A 112 -2.45 -12.36 -28.02
C LYS A 112 -2.83 -13.83 -28.29
N HIS A 113 -2.84 -14.69 -27.25
CA HIS A 113 -3.18 -16.10 -27.35
C HIS A 113 -4.64 -16.42 -27.01
N MET A 114 -5.49 -15.38 -26.81
CA MET A 114 -6.91 -15.58 -26.54
C MET A 114 -7.78 -14.82 -27.58
N PRO A 115 -9.06 -15.20 -27.74
CA PRO A 115 -10.00 -14.44 -28.57
C PRO A 115 -10.11 -12.98 -28.10
N PRO A 116 -10.18 -12.03 -29.03
CA PRO A 116 -10.27 -10.59 -28.68
C PRO A 116 -11.46 -10.27 -27.78
N GLU A 117 -12.62 -10.93 -27.98
CA GLU A 117 -13.81 -10.74 -27.14
C GLU A 117 -13.54 -11.12 -25.68
N LYS A 118 -12.79 -12.18 -25.46
CA LYS A 118 -12.40 -12.61 -24.12
C LYS A 118 -11.41 -11.63 -23.47
N ALA A 119 -10.45 -11.10 -24.23
CA ALA A 119 -9.55 -10.04 -23.78
C ALA A 119 -10.34 -8.77 -23.40
N TRP A 120 -11.30 -8.37 -24.24
CA TRP A 120 -12.18 -7.24 -23.99
C TRP A 120 -12.94 -7.37 -22.65
N HIS A 121 -13.58 -8.52 -22.40
CA HIS A 121 -14.23 -8.78 -21.13
C HIS A 121 -13.26 -8.66 -19.93
N LYS A 122 -12.03 -9.16 -20.06
CA LYS A 122 -11.02 -9.07 -19.01
C LYS A 122 -10.57 -7.63 -18.73
N PHE A 123 -10.48 -6.78 -19.75
CA PHE A 123 -10.23 -5.35 -19.57
C PHE A 123 -11.40 -4.64 -18.90
N LYS A 124 -12.64 -4.96 -19.26
CA LYS A 124 -13.84 -4.42 -18.59
C LYS A 124 -13.90 -4.77 -17.10
N GLU A 125 -13.71 -6.05 -16.76
CA GLU A 125 -13.62 -6.50 -15.35
C GLU A 125 -12.54 -5.73 -14.59
N GLN A 126 -11.35 -5.57 -15.20
CA GLN A 126 -10.24 -4.86 -14.55
C GLN A 126 -10.52 -3.35 -14.43
N LEU A 127 -11.22 -2.75 -15.37
CA LEU A 127 -11.65 -1.35 -15.31
C LEU A 127 -12.58 -1.12 -14.12
N GLU A 128 -13.58 -1.97 -13.93
CA GLU A 128 -14.51 -1.90 -12.80
C GLU A 128 -13.76 -2.00 -11.46
N ILE A 129 -12.84 -2.97 -11.33
CA ILE A 129 -12.00 -3.11 -10.14
C ILE A 129 -11.19 -1.82 -9.87
N SER A 130 -10.60 -1.24 -10.92
CA SER A 130 -9.78 -0.02 -10.79
C SER A 130 -10.62 1.21 -10.44
N GLN A 131 -11.81 1.35 -11.00
CA GLN A 131 -12.75 2.43 -10.65
C GLN A 131 -13.22 2.32 -9.21
N ASN A 132 -13.58 1.12 -8.74
CA ASN A 132 -13.95 0.88 -7.35
C ASN A 132 -12.79 1.18 -6.39
N ARG A 133 -11.55 0.85 -6.76
CA ARG A 133 -10.35 1.20 -5.98
C ARG A 133 -10.15 2.71 -5.92
N LEU A 134 -10.32 3.41 -7.05
CA LEU A 134 -10.21 4.87 -7.10
C LEU A 134 -11.24 5.54 -6.19
N CYS A 135 -12.48 5.04 -6.15
CA CYS A 135 -13.51 5.51 -5.24
C CYS A 135 -13.07 5.37 -3.77
N ARG A 136 -12.61 4.17 -3.38
CA ARG A 136 -12.13 3.91 -2.02
C ARG A 136 -10.93 4.78 -1.62
N PHE A 137 -10.02 5.06 -2.54
CA PHE A 137 -8.89 5.94 -2.26
C PHE A 137 -9.34 7.39 -2.00
N ASN A 138 -10.32 7.88 -2.77
CA ASN A 138 -10.88 9.20 -2.53
C ASN A 138 -11.61 9.26 -1.18
N GLU A 139 -12.43 8.27 -0.83
CA GLU A 139 -13.09 8.16 0.47
C GLU A 139 -12.07 8.16 1.61
N ALA A 140 -11.03 7.33 1.50
CA ALA A 140 -9.96 7.27 2.49
C ALA A 140 -9.20 8.60 2.63
N ARG A 141 -8.97 9.32 1.53
CA ARG A 141 -8.37 10.66 1.54
C ARG A 141 -9.23 11.65 2.34
N GLU A 142 -10.54 11.67 2.10
CA GLU A 142 -11.44 12.55 2.83
C GLU A 142 -11.46 12.22 4.34
N GLU A 143 -11.50 10.94 4.70
CA GLU A 143 -11.38 10.53 6.10
C GLU A 143 -10.06 10.98 6.74
N MET A 144 -8.93 10.87 6.02
CA MET A 144 -7.63 11.32 6.52
C MET A 144 -7.61 12.83 6.78
N ILE A 145 -8.25 13.62 5.91
CA ILE A 145 -8.39 15.07 6.07
C ILE A 145 -9.23 15.38 7.31
N GLN A 146 -10.39 14.73 7.48
CA GLN A 146 -11.26 14.92 8.64
C GLN A 146 -10.56 14.55 9.95
N LYS A 147 -9.75 13.50 9.95
CA LYS A 147 -8.94 13.04 11.09
C LYS A 147 -7.69 13.89 11.31
N ARG A 148 -7.45 14.93 10.50
CA ARG A 148 -6.28 15.80 10.57
C ARG A 148 -4.95 15.04 10.50
N VAL A 149 -4.90 14.02 9.65
CA VAL A 149 -3.67 13.27 9.37
C VAL A 149 -2.63 14.22 8.77
N ASP A 150 -1.35 13.98 9.04
CA ASP A 150 -0.28 14.87 8.58
C ASP A 150 -0.24 14.99 7.05
N HIS A 151 0.24 16.14 6.58
CA HIS A 151 0.28 16.50 5.18
C HIS A 151 0.99 15.46 4.30
N TYR A 152 2.14 14.94 4.73
CA TYR A 152 2.92 14.00 3.91
C TYR A 152 2.17 12.69 3.66
N ARG A 153 1.43 12.20 4.64
CA ARG A 153 0.59 10.99 4.49
C ARG A 153 -0.58 11.23 3.54
N ILE A 154 -1.20 12.40 3.59
CA ILE A 154 -2.24 12.80 2.62
C ILE A 154 -1.64 12.82 1.21
N ARG A 155 -0.44 13.39 1.01
CA ARG A 155 0.23 13.40 -0.29
C ARG A 155 0.55 11.99 -0.81
N ILE A 156 0.82 11.01 0.06
CA ILE A 156 1.04 9.61 -0.36
C ILE A 156 -0.23 9.00 -0.93
N ILE A 157 -1.39 9.19 -0.30
CA ILE A 157 -2.65 8.66 -0.83
C ILE A 157 -3.04 9.38 -2.14
N GLU A 158 -2.80 10.68 -2.24
CA GLU A 158 -3.02 11.44 -3.48
C GLU A 158 -2.15 10.91 -4.63
N TYR A 159 -0.88 10.57 -4.38
CA TYR A 159 -0.05 9.88 -5.36
C TYR A 159 -0.70 8.55 -5.81
N GLY A 160 -1.21 7.75 -4.87
CA GLY A 160 -1.93 6.51 -5.18
C GLY A 160 -3.17 6.75 -6.05
N ILE A 161 -3.92 7.82 -5.80
CA ILE A 161 -5.08 8.25 -6.60
C ILE A 161 -4.65 8.56 -8.04
N GLU A 162 -3.59 9.34 -8.23
CA GLU A 162 -3.09 9.70 -9.57
C GLU A 162 -2.62 8.46 -10.35
N VAL A 163 -1.90 7.54 -9.71
CA VAL A 163 -1.49 6.27 -10.34
C VAL A 163 -2.70 5.45 -10.78
N GLU A 164 -3.75 5.36 -9.94
CA GLU A 164 -4.96 4.60 -10.30
C GLU A 164 -5.76 5.31 -11.42
N LYS A 165 -5.78 6.65 -11.49
CA LYS A 165 -6.36 7.41 -12.62
C LYS A 165 -5.66 7.09 -13.93
N VAL A 166 -4.33 7.08 -13.97
CA VAL A 166 -3.55 6.70 -15.16
C VAL A 166 -3.91 5.29 -15.60
N LYS A 167 -4.04 4.36 -14.68
CA LYS A 167 -4.41 2.98 -14.98
C LYS A 167 -5.84 2.88 -15.54
N VAL A 168 -6.80 3.61 -14.98
CA VAL A 168 -8.18 3.68 -15.49
C VAL A 168 -8.20 4.23 -16.92
N LEU A 169 -7.42 5.27 -17.20
CA LEU A 169 -7.30 5.84 -18.53
C LEU A 169 -6.77 4.80 -19.52
N TRP A 170 -5.64 4.17 -19.22
CA TRP A 170 -5.04 3.14 -20.05
C TRP A 170 -6.01 1.97 -20.33
N LEU A 171 -6.76 1.50 -19.31
CA LEU A 171 -7.75 0.44 -19.49
C LEU A 171 -8.87 0.84 -20.44
N LYS A 172 -9.33 2.11 -20.39
CA LYS A 172 -10.34 2.65 -21.31
C LYS A 172 -9.81 2.68 -22.75
N GLU A 173 -8.56 3.08 -22.94
CA GLU A 173 -7.91 3.09 -24.25
C GLU A 173 -7.84 1.68 -24.84
N MET A 174 -7.38 0.69 -24.05
CA MET A 174 -7.33 -0.72 -24.47
C MET A 174 -8.71 -1.29 -24.81
N ILE A 175 -9.76 -0.89 -24.11
CA ILE A 175 -11.14 -1.28 -24.40
C ILE A 175 -11.60 -0.63 -25.71
N SER A 176 -11.34 0.66 -25.91
CA SER A 176 -11.70 1.38 -27.15
C SER A 176 -11.06 0.77 -28.39
N GLU A 177 -9.76 0.41 -28.32
CA GLU A 177 -9.06 -0.29 -29.40
C GLU A 177 -9.70 -1.64 -29.73
N LEU A 178 -10.18 -2.34 -28.73
CA LEU A 178 -10.88 -3.63 -28.93
C LEU A 178 -12.31 -3.44 -29.41
N ASP A 179 -13.02 -2.39 -28.98
CA ASP A 179 -14.35 -2.02 -29.49
C ASP A 179 -14.30 -1.77 -31.02
N GLU A 180 -13.29 -1.00 -31.48
CA GLU A 180 -13.06 -0.76 -32.91
C GLU A 180 -12.77 -2.07 -33.65
N LYS A 181 -11.86 -2.89 -33.12
CA LYS A 181 -11.46 -4.17 -33.73
C LYS A 181 -12.60 -5.19 -33.81
N LEU A 182 -13.54 -5.16 -32.87
CA LEU A 182 -14.69 -6.06 -32.77
C LEU A 182 -15.96 -5.49 -33.47
N GLY A 183 -15.89 -4.25 -34.01
CA GLY A 183 -17.05 -3.59 -34.59
C GLY A 183 -18.15 -3.23 -33.57
N LEU A 184 -17.78 -3.09 -32.31
CA LEU A 184 -18.74 -2.76 -31.24
C LEU A 184 -18.99 -1.25 -31.11
N GLY A 185 -18.15 -0.43 -31.77
CA GLY A 185 -18.21 1.04 -31.68
C GLY A 185 -19.30 1.70 -32.54
N GLU A 186 -19.86 1.02 -33.55
CA GLU A 186 -20.78 1.63 -34.51
C GLU A 186 -22.25 1.68 -34.06
N ASN A 187 -22.63 1.05 -32.96
CA ASN A 187 -24.04 0.95 -32.55
C ASN A 187 -24.50 2.01 -31.53
N ALA A 188 -23.64 2.99 -31.17
CA ALA A 188 -24.00 4.01 -30.17
C ALA A 188 -24.54 5.33 -30.80
N SER A 189 -24.51 5.48 -32.14
CA SER A 189 -24.92 6.73 -32.81
C SER A 189 -26.28 6.67 -33.54
N ASN A 190 -27.00 5.55 -33.44
CA ASN A 190 -28.32 5.39 -34.09
C ASN A 190 -29.37 4.85 -33.08
N LYS A 191 -29.66 5.63 -32.03
CA LYS A 191 -30.96 5.57 -31.34
C LYS A 191 -31.31 6.91 -30.70
#